data_abfb9a9f5f8fe033dac4c7fb97160177
#
_entry.id   abfb9a9f5f8fe033dac4c7fb97160177
#
_cell.length_a   1.000
_cell.length_b   1.000
_cell.length_c   1.000
_cell.angle_alpha   90.00
_cell.angle_beta   90.00
_cell.angle_gamma   90.00
#
_symmetry.space_group_name_H-M   'P 1'
#
loop_
_entity.id
_entity.type
_entity.pdbx_description
1 polymer ?
#
loop_
_entity_poly.entity_id
_entity_poly.type
_entity_poly.pdbx_seq_one_letter_code
_entity_poly.pdbx_strand_id
1 'polypeptide(L)'
;LHFFKSIQRFGIDTIRHLYGNVFVMYEDITDVNPFEFVRSEAGIDYYKPMMIFPAIHYTMGGIWVDYELQTTIPGLFAIGECNFSDHGANRLGASALMQGLADGYFVLPYTIQNYLADQTIWPRLSTDLPEFAEAEKNVNAEIDRLMNIGGKRSVDSIHKELGHIMWEHVGMGRTKEGLEEGLKMLKALRQEFNTNLFVPGTKEGLNVELDKAIHLRDFIIMG
;
A
#
# COMPACT_ATOMS: atom_id res chain seq x y z
N LEU A 1 10.52 -18.09 -6.05
CA LEU A 1 11.02 -18.91 -7.18
C LEU A 1 12.36 -18.40 -7.71
N HIS A 2 12.52 -17.08 -7.88
CA HIS A 2 13.77 -16.48 -8.38
C HIS A 2 14.94 -16.69 -7.40
N PHE A 3 14.71 -16.51 -6.12
CA PHE A 3 15.72 -16.70 -5.07
C PHE A 3 16.29 -18.12 -5.07
N PHE A 4 15.45 -19.15 -5.12
CA PHE A 4 15.92 -20.56 -5.14
C PHE A 4 16.58 -20.96 -6.45
N LYS A 5 16.06 -20.51 -7.60
CA LYS A 5 16.74 -20.71 -8.89
C LYS A 5 18.11 -20.03 -8.92
N SER A 6 18.24 -18.92 -8.22
CA SER A 6 19.50 -18.20 -8.10
C SER A 6 20.49 -18.92 -7.17
N ILE A 7 20.03 -19.51 -6.04
CA ILE A 7 20.89 -20.37 -5.19
C ILE A 7 21.43 -21.57 -5.97
N GLN A 8 20.57 -22.24 -6.72
CA GLN A 8 20.98 -23.38 -7.55
C GLN A 8 21.95 -22.99 -8.70
N ARG A 9 21.78 -21.77 -9.25
CA ARG A 9 22.55 -21.33 -10.42
C ARG A 9 23.86 -20.64 -10.07
N PHE A 10 23.90 -19.87 -9.00
CA PHE A 10 25.04 -18.98 -8.70
C PHE A 10 25.76 -19.34 -7.39
N GLY A 11 25.25 -20.28 -6.62
CA GLY A 11 25.79 -20.62 -5.30
C GLY A 11 25.38 -19.64 -4.22
N ILE A 12 25.51 -20.06 -2.98
CA ILE A 12 25.03 -19.33 -1.81
C ILE A 12 25.74 -18.01 -1.55
N ASP A 13 27.06 -17.97 -1.85
CA ASP A 13 27.87 -16.76 -1.64
C ASP A 13 27.51 -15.63 -2.61
N THR A 14 27.15 -15.97 -3.83
CA THR A 14 26.67 -14.98 -4.81
C THR A 14 25.31 -14.43 -4.41
N ILE A 15 24.44 -15.27 -3.89
CA ILE A 15 23.12 -14.84 -3.37
C ILE A 15 23.31 -13.97 -2.13
N ARG A 16 24.20 -14.36 -1.23
CA ARG A 16 24.59 -13.56 -0.07
C ARG A 16 25.09 -12.16 -0.47
N HIS A 17 25.82 -12.06 -1.56
CA HIS A 17 26.25 -10.77 -2.12
C HIS A 17 25.11 -9.97 -2.75
N LEU A 18 24.24 -10.61 -3.52
CA LEU A 18 23.10 -9.96 -4.20
C LEU A 18 21.98 -9.52 -3.25
N TYR A 19 21.76 -10.28 -2.17
CA TYR A 19 20.72 -10.02 -1.17
C TYR A 19 21.31 -9.68 0.20
N GLY A 20 22.57 -9.26 0.23
CA GLY A 20 23.38 -9.10 1.44
C GLY A 20 22.76 -8.26 2.55
N ASN A 21 21.93 -7.28 2.21
CA ASN A 21 21.36 -6.39 3.20
C ASN A 21 20.42 -7.07 4.22
N VAL A 22 19.78 -8.16 3.83
CA VAL A 22 18.94 -8.95 4.76
C VAL A 22 19.80 -9.82 5.68
N PHE A 23 20.93 -10.28 5.19
CA PHE A 23 21.85 -11.16 5.94
C PHE A 23 22.88 -10.38 6.77
N VAL A 24 23.35 -9.25 6.30
CA VAL A 24 24.28 -8.36 7.02
C VAL A 24 23.67 -7.85 8.32
N MET A 25 22.37 -7.51 8.32
CA MET A 25 21.70 -7.06 9.54
C MET A 25 21.70 -8.12 10.66
N TYR A 26 21.66 -9.40 10.31
CA TYR A 26 21.69 -10.48 11.29
C TYR A 26 23.12 -10.83 11.75
N GLU A 27 24.11 -10.74 10.86
CA GLU A 27 25.51 -10.94 11.21
C GLU A 27 26.02 -9.86 12.18
N ASP A 28 25.64 -8.59 11.98
CA ASP A 28 26.06 -7.48 12.84
C ASP A 28 25.42 -7.48 14.23
N ILE A 29 24.26 -8.12 14.38
CA ILE A 29 23.51 -8.10 15.65
C ILE A 29 23.81 -9.33 16.53
N THR A 30 24.15 -10.49 15.94
CA THR A 30 24.11 -11.75 16.68
C THR A 30 25.35 -12.61 16.61
N ASP A 31 26.36 -12.29 15.80
CA ASP A 31 27.51 -13.18 15.49
C ASP A 31 27.09 -14.61 15.04
N VAL A 32 25.81 -14.80 14.74
CA VAL A 32 25.23 -16.08 14.32
C VAL A 32 25.04 -16.06 12.81
N ASN A 33 25.48 -17.12 12.15
CA ASN A 33 25.19 -17.30 10.73
C ASN A 33 23.66 -17.31 10.53
N PRO A 34 23.10 -16.38 9.73
CA PRO A 34 21.66 -16.26 9.55
C PRO A 34 20.97 -17.56 9.10
N PHE A 35 21.70 -18.40 8.38
CA PHE A 35 21.21 -19.70 7.94
C PHE A 35 21.10 -20.70 9.10
N GLU A 36 22.05 -20.68 10.03
CA GLU A 36 21.97 -21.50 11.24
C GLU A 36 20.88 -21.03 12.19
N PHE A 37 20.69 -19.71 12.30
CA PHE A 37 19.58 -19.17 13.07
C PHE A 37 18.22 -19.61 12.52
N VAL A 38 17.99 -19.46 11.22
CA VAL A 38 16.74 -19.92 10.59
C VAL A 38 16.55 -21.43 10.76
N ARG A 39 17.61 -22.20 10.67
CA ARG A 39 17.57 -23.65 10.88
C ARG A 39 17.25 -24.02 12.33
N SER A 40 17.88 -23.37 13.30
CA SER A 40 17.70 -23.70 14.72
C SER A 40 16.36 -23.22 15.27
N GLU A 41 15.93 -22.02 14.92
CA GLU A 41 14.72 -21.42 15.48
C GLU A 41 13.45 -21.85 14.75
N ALA A 42 13.50 -21.96 13.43
CA ALA A 42 12.34 -22.33 12.61
C ALA A 42 12.30 -23.83 12.25
N GLY A 43 13.34 -24.61 12.56
CA GLY A 43 13.46 -26.01 12.17
C GLY A 43 13.53 -26.22 10.64
N ILE A 44 13.87 -25.19 9.89
CA ILE A 44 13.87 -25.20 8.44
C ILE A 44 15.26 -25.55 7.92
N ASP A 45 15.35 -26.59 7.14
CA ASP A 45 16.57 -26.99 6.44
C ASP A 45 16.65 -26.22 5.10
N TYR A 46 17.48 -25.18 5.05
CA TYR A 46 17.62 -24.32 3.86
C TYR A 46 18.29 -25.03 2.66
N TYR A 47 18.83 -26.24 2.84
CA TYR A 47 19.29 -27.07 1.73
C TYR A 47 18.15 -27.81 1.03
N LYS A 48 16.96 -27.86 1.63
CA LYS A 48 15.77 -28.41 1.02
C LYS A 48 14.88 -27.32 0.42
N PRO A 49 14.16 -27.61 -0.66
CA PRO A 49 13.18 -26.69 -1.21
C PRO A 49 12.16 -26.28 -0.13
N MET A 50 11.98 -24.98 0.05
CA MET A 50 10.94 -24.43 0.92
C MET A 50 9.76 -23.97 0.09
N MET A 51 8.58 -24.11 0.65
CA MET A 51 7.38 -23.55 0.06
C MET A 51 7.38 -22.04 0.30
N ILE A 52 7.44 -21.25 -0.79
CA ILE A 52 7.40 -19.79 -0.73
C ILE A 52 6.24 -19.28 -1.57
N PHE A 53 5.67 -18.18 -1.15
CA PHE A 53 4.66 -17.47 -1.89
C PHE A 53 5.21 -16.09 -2.30
N PRO A 54 5.21 -15.73 -3.60
CA PRO A 54 5.59 -14.40 -4.02
C PRO A 54 4.54 -13.40 -3.53
N ALA A 55 4.98 -12.40 -2.78
CA ALA A 55 4.13 -11.33 -2.28
C ALA A 55 4.66 -9.98 -2.72
N ILE A 56 3.76 -9.04 -2.94
CA ILE A 56 4.13 -7.64 -3.17
C ILE A 56 4.73 -7.12 -1.87
N HIS A 57 5.94 -6.57 -1.96
CA HIS A 57 6.66 -6.04 -0.81
C HIS A 57 6.69 -4.52 -0.79
N TYR A 58 6.86 -3.89 -1.96
CA TYR A 58 6.97 -2.45 -2.12
C TYR A 58 6.52 -2.05 -3.53
N THR A 59 5.78 -0.95 -3.62
CA THR A 59 5.32 -0.39 -4.89
C THR A 59 6.13 0.85 -5.23
N MET A 60 6.97 0.78 -6.27
CA MET A 60 7.66 1.96 -6.80
C MET A 60 6.69 2.82 -7.60
N GLY A 61 6.84 4.14 -7.45
CA GLY A 61 5.89 5.09 -8.01
C GLY A 61 4.89 5.57 -6.96
N GLY A 62 3.96 6.40 -7.35
CA GLY A 62 2.94 6.94 -6.45
C GLY A 62 2.58 8.38 -6.74
N ILE A 63 2.18 9.11 -5.72
CA ILE A 63 1.76 10.51 -5.81
C ILE A 63 2.98 11.38 -6.11
N TRP A 64 2.88 12.20 -7.15
CA TRP A 64 3.92 13.18 -7.45
C TRP A 64 4.04 14.22 -6.34
N VAL A 65 5.27 14.54 -5.96
CA VAL A 65 5.62 15.58 -4.99
C VAL A 65 6.81 16.40 -5.49
N ASP A 66 6.90 17.63 -5.04
CA ASP A 66 8.09 18.45 -5.21
C ASP A 66 9.19 18.12 -4.16
N TYR A 67 10.27 18.89 -4.14
CA TYR A 67 11.36 18.72 -3.18
C TYR A 67 10.97 18.99 -1.72
N GLU A 68 9.85 19.66 -1.49
CA GLU A 68 9.28 19.89 -0.17
C GLU A 68 8.16 18.90 0.17
N LEU A 69 8.04 17.82 -0.60
CA LEU A 69 7.05 16.74 -0.44
C LEU A 69 5.60 17.20 -0.64
N GLN A 70 5.39 18.39 -1.22
CA GLN A 70 4.05 18.89 -1.54
C GLN A 70 3.56 18.30 -2.86
N THR A 71 2.32 17.85 -2.87
CA THR A 71 1.64 17.40 -4.09
C THR A 71 1.20 18.56 -4.98
N THR A 72 0.55 18.28 -6.09
CA THR A 72 -0.08 19.32 -6.93
C THR A 72 -1.25 20.04 -6.24
N ILE A 73 -1.70 19.53 -5.09
CA ILE A 73 -2.75 20.15 -4.27
C ILE A 73 -2.08 20.91 -3.13
N PRO A 74 -2.20 22.26 -3.05
CA PRO A 74 -1.61 23.04 -1.98
C PRO A 74 -2.05 22.55 -0.59
N GLY A 75 -1.09 22.33 0.30
CA GLY A 75 -1.34 21.84 1.67
C GLY A 75 -1.50 20.34 1.81
N LEU A 76 -1.45 19.58 0.71
CA LEU A 76 -1.39 18.12 0.73
C LEU A 76 0.04 17.65 0.47
N PHE A 77 0.59 16.90 1.40
CA PHE A 77 1.94 16.34 1.35
C PHE A 77 1.89 14.82 1.34
N ALA A 78 2.82 14.19 0.63
CA ALA A 78 2.95 12.74 0.60
C ALA A 78 4.39 12.34 0.93
N ILE A 79 4.57 11.46 1.90
CA ILE A 79 5.88 11.01 2.40
C ILE A 79 5.98 9.48 2.37
N GLY A 80 7.20 8.97 2.24
CA GLY A 80 7.47 7.54 2.21
C GLY A 80 6.94 6.86 0.94
N GLU A 81 6.51 5.62 1.07
CA GLU A 81 6.14 4.78 -0.08
C GLU A 81 5.00 5.32 -0.96
N CYS A 82 4.11 6.14 -0.40
CA CYS A 82 2.98 6.67 -1.16
C CYS A 82 3.37 7.78 -2.16
N ASN A 83 4.55 8.39 -2.03
CA ASN A 83 5.03 9.32 -3.03
C ASN A 83 5.80 8.61 -4.15
N PHE A 84 5.92 9.28 -5.33
CA PHE A 84 6.56 8.67 -6.50
C PHE A 84 8.04 8.36 -6.30
N SER A 85 8.68 8.97 -5.34
CA SER A 85 10.08 8.90 -4.93
C SER A 85 11.12 8.81 -6.09
N ASP A 86 12.38 8.81 -5.74
CA ASP A 86 13.51 8.74 -6.65
C ASP A 86 14.04 7.30 -6.88
N HIS A 87 13.26 6.28 -6.53
CA HIS A 87 13.66 4.88 -6.71
C HIS A 87 13.67 4.41 -8.16
N GLY A 88 13.02 5.13 -9.06
CA GLY A 88 12.88 4.71 -10.46
C GLY A 88 12.08 3.43 -10.63
N ALA A 89 12.46 2.62 -11.61
CA ALA A 89 11.75 1.38 -11.93
C ALA A 89 12.05 0.23 -10.95
N ASN A 90 13.11 0.34 -10.15
CA ASN A 90 13.48 -0.69 -9.18
C ASN A 90 14.20 -0.09 -7.97
N ARG A 91 13.74 -0.47 -6.80
CA ARG A 91 14.27 0.02 -5.52
C ARG A 91 15.45 -0.82 -5.03
N LEU A 92 16.48 -0.16 -4.50
CA LEU A 92 17.57 -0.83 -3.78
C LEU A 92 17.08 -1.37 -2.43
N GLY A 93 17.68 -2.46 -1.98
CA GLY A 93 17.41 -3.02 -0.66
C GLY A 93 17.64 -1.98 0.44
N ALA A 94 16.80 -1.99 1.46
CA ALA A 94 16.78 -1.08 2.63
C ALA A 94 16.51 0.41 2.34
N SER A 95 16.52 0.87 1.08
CA SER A 95 16.35 2.29 0.75
C SER A 95 14.94 2.84 1.01
N ALA A 96 13.92 2.00 1.12
CA ALA A 96 12.56 2.44 1.42
C ALA A 96 12.43 3.06 2.82
N LEU A 97 12.97 2.39 3.83
CA LEU A 97 12.98 2.93 5.19
C LEU A 97 13.88 4.16 5.29
N MET A 98 15.01 4.17 4.60
CA MET A 98 15.90 5.33 4.54
C MET A 98 15.18 6.55 3.95
N GLN A 99 14.46 6.38 2.84
CA GLN A 99 13.65 7.44 2.24
C GLN A 99 12.57 7.93 3.22
N GLY A 100 11.75 7.03 3.77
CA GLY A 100 10.69 7.43 4.70
C GLY A 100 11.21 8.15 5.94
N LEU A 101 12.37 7.75 6.47
CA LEU A 101 13.04 8.44 7.57
C LEU A 101 13.61 9.80 7.14
N ALA A 102 14.20 9.88 5.96
CA ALA A 102 14.71 11.14 5.42
C ALA A 102 13.57 12.14 5.20
N ASP A 103 12.49 11.73 4.56
CA ASP A 103 11.31 12.55 4.34
C ASP A 103 10.72 13.04 5.69
N GLY A 104 10.55 12.14 6.65
CA GLY A 104 9.93 12.47 7.93
C GLY A 104 10.79 13.28 8.89
N TYR A 105 12.11 13.01 8.96
CA TYR A 105 12.99 13.68 9.92
C TYR A 105 13.70 14.90 9.36
N PHE A 106 14.06 14.89 8.08
CA PHE A 106 14.92 15.94 7.52
C PHE A 106 14.16 16.91 6.61
N VAL A 107 13.12 16.48 5.91
CA VAL A 107 12.39 17.34 4.97
C VAL A 107 11.11 17.89 5.60
N LEU A 108 10.23 17.03 6.09
CA LEU A 108 8.90 17.40 6.55
C LEU A 108 8.86 18.49 7.63
N PRO A 109 9.75 18.53 8.63
CA PRO A 109 9.74 19.59 9.64
C PRO A 109 9.93 21.00 9.04
N TYR A 110 10.83 21.12 8.05
CA TYR A 110 11.06 22.37 7.34
C TYR A 110 9.89 22.71 6.42
N THR A 111 9.35 21.72 5.73
CA THR A 111 8.15 21.86 4.90
C THR A 111 6.96 22.43 5.69
N ILE A 112 6.66 21.84 6.85
CA ILE A 112 5.57 22.30 7.72
C ILE A 112 5.85 23.74 8.20
N GLN A 113 7.07 24.02 8.64
CA GLN A 113 7.45 25.33 9.10
C GLN A 113 7.29 26.39 7.99
N ASN A 114 7.79 26.10 6.79
CA ASN A 114 7.71 27.02 5.65
C ASN A 114 6.25 27.22 5.22
N TYR A 115 5.47 26.15 5.12
CA TYR A 115 4.08 26.22 4.71
C TYR A 115 3.21 27.02 5.70
N LEU A 116 3.48 26.93 6.99
CA LEU A 116 2.72 27.60 8.03
C LEU A 116 3.28 28.98 8.42
N ALA A 117 4.43 29.39 7.88
CA ALA A 117 5.11 30.63 8.29
C ALA A 117 4.21 31.86 8.24
N ASP A 118 3.45 32.03 7.16
CA ASP A 118 2.54 33.16 6.98
C ASP A 118 1.18 32.95 7.65
N GLN A 119 0.89 31.75 8.15
CA GLN A 119 -0.42 31.39 8.70
C GLN A 119 -0.45 31.47 10.24
N THR A 120 0.69 31.61 10.89
CA THR A 120 0.80 31.67 12.35
C THR A 120 0.06 32.85 12.98
N ILE A 121 -0.21 33.90 12.19
CA ILE A 121 -0.94 35.11 12.61
C ILE A 121 -2.45 34.99 12.37
N TRP A 122 -2.92 33.95 11.70
CA TRP A 122 -4.32 33.78 11.39
C TRP A 122 -5.09 33.25 12.59
N PRO A 123 -6.34 33.72 12.82
CA PRO A 123 -7.16 33.15 13.86
C PRO A 123 -7.44 31.68 13.57
N ARG A 124 -7.60 30.88 14.63
CA ARG A 124 -8.04 29.49 14.47
C ARG A 124 -9.40 29.46 13.80
N LEU A 125 -9.54 28.57 12.83
CA LEU A 125 -10.83 28.30 12.18
C LEU A 125 -11.80 27.73 13.23
N SER A 126 -13.04 28.26 13.24
CA SER A 126 -14.11 27.68 14.05
C SER A 126 -14.60 26.39 13.38
N THR A 127 -14.87 25.38 14.20
CA THR A 127 -15.55 24.14 13.75
C THR A 127 -17.03 24.36 13.42
N ASP A 128 -17.58 25.55 13.72
CA ASP A 128 -18.95 25.91 13.38
C ASP A 128 -19.11 26.41 11.91
N LEU A 129 -18.02 26.43 11.15
CA LEU A 129 -18.07 26.76 9.73
C LEU A 129 -18.92 25.74 8.95
N PRO A 130 -19.72 26.20 7.98
CA PRO A 130 -20.63 25.35 7.24
C PRO A 130 -19.96 24.22 6.47
N GLU A 131 -18.67 24.39 6.13
CA GLU A 131 -17.87 23.39 5.43
C GLU A 131 -17.66 22.13 6.26
N PHE A 132 -17.54 22.24 7.59
CA PHE A 132 -17.42 21.09 8.49
C PHE A 132 -18.76 20.31 8.53
N ALA A 133 -19.88 21.01 8.64
CA ALA A 133 -21.19 20.37 8.63
C ALA A 133 -21.50 19.71 7.26
N GLU A 134 -21.07 20.31 6.16
CA GLU A 134 -21.19 19.73 4.83
C GLU A 134 -20.33 18.48 4.67
N ALA A 135 -19.09 18.50 5.15
CA ALA A 135 -18.20 17.34 5.13
C ALA A 135 -18.79 16.18 5.94
N GLU A 136 -19.28 16.43 7.15
CA GLU A 136 -19.94 15.43 7.98
C GLU A 136 -21.19 14.85 7.28
N LYS A 137 -22.02 15.70 6.70
CA LYS A 137 -23.19 15.27 5.94
C LYS A 137 -22.83 14.36 4.75
N ASN A 138 -21.76 14.70 4.03
CA ASN A 138 -21.32 13.91 2.87
C ASN A 138 -20.78 12.54 3.30
N VAL A 139 -20.02 12.47 4.38
CA VAL A 139 -19.52 11.19 4.95
C VAL A 139 -20.71 10.32 5.41
N ASN A 140 -21.66 10.91 6.15
CA ASN A 140 -22.83 10.17 6.62
C ASN A 140 -23.69 9.68 5.45
N ALA A 141 -23.87 10.48 4.40
CA ALA A 141 -24.61 10.08 3.20
C ALA A 141 -23.94 8.88 2.50
N GLU A 142 -22.62 8.86 2.42
CA GLU A 142 -21.88 7.72 1.83
C GLU A 142 -22.00 6.46 2.70
N ILE A 143 -21.90 6.58 4.02
CA ILE A 143 -22.14 5.47 4.96
C ILE A 143 -23.55 4.92 4.77
N ASP A 144 -24.55 5.78 4.75
CA ASP A 144 -25.93 5.38 4.54
C ASP A 144 -26.15 4.71 3.18
N ARG A 145 -25.49 5.23 2.15
CA ARG A 145 -25.52 4.61 0.82
C ARG A 145 -24.99 3.17 0.85
N LEU A 146 -23.79 2.96 1.43
CA LEU A 146 -23.16 1.63 1.50
C LEU A 146 -24.02 0.64 2.30
N MET A 147 -24.57 1.06 3.43
CA MET A 147 -25.42 0.23 4.27
C MET A 147 -26.76 -0.14 3.62
N ASN A 148 -27.26 0.68 2.71
CA ASN A 148 -28.58 0.52 2.09
C ASN A 148 -28.56 -0.02 0.67
N ILE A 149 -27.39 -0.40 0.10
CA ILE A 149 -27.33 -1.05 -1.23
C ILE A 149 -28.18 -2.32 -1.24
N GLY A 150 -28.11 -3.12 -0.16
CA GLY A 150 -29.00 -4.27 0.01
C GLY A 150 -28.80 -5.39 -1.01
N GLY A 151 -27.60 -5.49 -1.57
CA GLY A 151 -27.23 -6.52 -2.53
C GLY A 151 -27.00 -7.89 -1.90
N LYS A 152 -26.33 -8.77 -2.63
CA LYS A 152 -26.09 -10.17 -2.22
C LYS A 152 -24.60 -10.50 -2.04
N ARG A 153 -23.71 -9.63 -2.52
CA ARG A 153 -22.26 -9.89 -2.50
C ARG A 153 -21.64 -9.31 -1.24
N SER A 154 -20.89 -10.14 -0.52
CA SER A 154 -20.11 -9.67 0.63
C SER A 154 -18.93 -8.81 0.16
N VAL A 155 -18.46 -7.93 1.04
CA VAL A 155 -17.26 -7.10 0.83
C VAL A 155 -16.06 -7.98 0.46
N ASP A 156 -15.83 -9.06 1.19
CA ASP A 156 -14.71 -9.98 0.94
C ASP A 156 -14.79 -10.64 -0.44
N SER A 157 -16.00 -10.96 -0.94
CA SER A 157 -16.14 -11.58 -2.27
C SER A 157 -15.74 -10.63 -3.40
N ILE A 158 -16.09 -9.35 -3.27
CA ILE A 158 -15.71 -8.31 -4.24
C ILE A 158 -14.21 -8.02 -4.13
N HIS A 159 -13.67 -7.94 -2.92
CA HIS A 159 -12.23 -7.72 -2.69
C HIS A 159 -11.37 -8.85 -3.28
N LYS A 160 -11.78 -10.10 -3.11
CA LYS A 160 -11.08 -11.24 -3.72
C LYS A 160 -11.10 -11.20 -5.24
N GLU A 161 -12.21 -10.80 -5.83
CA GLU A 161 -12.32 -10.64 -7.28
C GLU A 161 -11.43 -9.48 -7.77
N LEU A 162 -11.42 -8.35 -7.06
CA LEU A 162 -10.48 -7.25 -7.34
C LEU A 162 -9.04 -7.75 -7.33
N GLY A 163 -8.63 -8.47 -6.29
CA GLY A 163 -7.30 -9.04 -6.17
C GLY A 163 -6.97 -10.01 -7.33
N HIS A 164 -7.94 -10.78 -7.78
CA HIS A 164 -7.78 -11.70 -8.92
C HIS A 164 -7.57 -10.94 -10.22
N ILE A 165 -8.38 -9.92 -10.49
CA ILE A 165 -8.25 -9.06 -11.68
C ILE A 165 -6.86 -8.40 -11.70
N MET A 166 -6.44 -7.82 -10.57
CA MET A 166 -5.15 -7.15 -10.47
C MET A 166 -3.99 -8.14 -10.64
N TRP A 167 -4.10 -9.34 -10.08
CA TRP A 167 -3.07 -10.37 -10.19
C TRP A 167 -2.90 -10.87 -11.63
N GLU A 168 -3.99 -11.20 -12.30
CA GLU A 168 -3.95 -11.80 -13.63
C GLU A 168 -3.61 -10.77 -14.73
N HIS A 169 -4.14 -9.57 -14.64
CA HIS A 169 -4.05 -8.58 -15.71
C HIS A 169 -3.03 -7.47 -15.47
N VAL A 170 -2.74 -7.14 -14.21
CA VAL A 170 -1.87 -6.01 -13.84
C VAL A 170 -0.62 -6.46 -13.09
N GLY A 171 -0.45 -7.77 -12.90
CA GLY A 171 0.71 -8.38 -12.24
C GLY A 171 2.03 -8.21 -13.01
N MET A 172 3.01 -9.08 -12.75
CA MET A 172 4.37 -8.93 -13.30
C MET A 172 4.47 -9.16 -14.81
N GLY A 173 3.56 -9.96 -15.40
CA GLY A 173 3.56 -10.27 -16.84
C GLY A 173 2.40 -9.55 -17.54
N ARG A 174 2.60 -8.31 -17.95
CA ARG A 174 1.55 -7.47 -18.55
C ARG A 174 1.59 -7.49 -20.06
N THR A 175 0.41 -7.53 -20.68
CA THR A 175 0.21 -7.31 -22.11
C THR A 175 -0.82 -6.20 -22.30
N LYS A 176 -0.82 -5.57 -23.48
CA LYS A 176 -1.79 -4.52 -23.79
C LYS A 176 -3.23 -5.07 -23.70
N GLU A 177 -3.47 -6.22 -24.31
CA GLU A 177 -4.77 -6.88 -24.33
C GLU A 177 -5.24 -7.26 -22.92
N GLY A 178 -4.32 -7.76 -22.07
CA GLY A 178 -4.58 -8.08 -20.68
C GLY A 178 -4.97 -6.84 -19.86
N LEU A 179 -4.26 -5.74 -20.03
CA LEU A 179 -4.58 -4.47 -19.36
C LEU A 179 -5.95 -3.90 -19.79
N GLU A 180 -6.26 -3.97 -21.10
CA GLU A 180 -7.57 -3.53 -21.61
C GLU A 180 -8.73 -4.38 -21.06
N GLU A 181 -8.56 -5.69 -20.96
CA GLU A 181 -9.55 -6.59 -20.35
C GLU A 181 -9.65 -6.35 -18.84
N GLY A 182 -8.53 -6.22 -18.14
CA GLY A 182 -8.51 -5.88 -16.70
C GLY A 182 -9.29 -4.59 -16.41
N LEU A 183 -9.06 -3.55 -17.20
CA LEU A 183 -9.78 -2.28 -17.07
C LEU A 183 -11.29 -2.43 -17.30
N LYS A 184 -11.71 -3.28 -18.24
CA LYS A 184 -13.11 -3.58 -18.47
C LYS A 184 -13.73 -4.33 -17.29
N MET A 185 -13.00 -5.32 -16.75
CA MET A 185 -13.45 -6.07 -15.57
C MET A 185 -13.54 -5.18 -14.33
N LEU A 186 -12.59 -4.26 -14.11
CA LEU A 186 -12.63 -3.29 -13.00
C LEU A 186 -13.87 -2.37 -13.10
N LYS A 187 -14.22 -1.91 -14.30
CA LYS A 187 -15.44 -1.11 -14.50
C LYS A 187 -16.72 -1.90 -14.17
N ALA A 188 -16.78 -3.17 -14.55
CA ALA A 188 -17.89 -4.06 -14.22
C ALA A 188 -17.94 -4.32 -12.70
N LEU A 189 -16.80 -4.60 -12.07
CA LEU A 189 -16.70 -4.81 -10.62
C LEU A 189 -17.13 -3.56 -9.83
N ARG A 190 -16.76 -2.37 -10.30
CA ARG A 190 -17.23 -1.10 -9.72
C ARG A 190 -18.74 -0.96 -9.79
N GLN A 191 -19.35 -1.38 -10.89
CA GLN A 191 -20.82 -1.39 -11.00
C GLN A 191 -21.44 -2.40 -10.04
N GLU A 192 -20.90 -3.61 -9.95
CA GLU A 192 -21.32 -4.63 -8.98
C GLU A 192 -21.20 -4.11 -7.54
N PHE A 193 -20.09 -3.50 -7.17
CA PHE A 193 -19.90 -2.87 -5.85
C PHE A 193 -21.03 -1.86 -5.55
N ASN A 194 -21.38 -1.02 -6.51
CA ASN A 194 -22.37 0.04 -6.29
C ASN A 194 -23.82 -0.45 -6.26
N THR A 195 -24.11 -1.63 -6.80
CA THR A 195 -25.48 -2.11 -6.97
C THR A 195 -25.80 -3.41 -6.25
N ASN A 196 -24.78 -4.20 -5.90
CA ASN A 196 -24.98 -5.56 -5.38
C ASN A 196 -24.20 -5.85 -4.10
N LEU A 197 -23.54 -4.84 -3.51
CA LEU A 197 -22.86 -4.98 -2.23
C LEU A 197 -23.85 -5.22 -1.09
N PHE A 198 -23.47 -6.10 -0.17
CA PHE A 198 -24.15 -6.33 1.09
C PHE A 198 -23.19 -6.06 2.25
N VAL A 199 -23.49 -5.09 3.08
CA VAL A 199 -22.78 -4.79 4.32
C VAL A 199 -23.66 -5.21 5.50
N PRO A 200 -23.29 -6.24 6.26
CA PRO A 200 -24.04 -6.67 7.43
C PRO A 200 -23.86 -5.73 8.62
N GLY A 201 -24.76 -5.81 9.60
CA GLY A 201 -24.68 -5.03 10.84
C GLY A 201 -25.37 -3.67 10.74
N THR A 202 -24.95 -2.75 11.61
CA THR A 202 -25.49 -1.39 11.68
C THR A 202 -24.36 -0.37 11.59
N LYS A 203 -24.69 0.88 11.38
CA LYS A 203 -23.72 1.98 11.39
C LYS A 203 -23.43 2.50 12.81
N GLU A 204 -24.15 2.01 13.81
CA GLU A 204 -23.99 2.39 15.21
C GLU A 204 -22.90 1.53 15.85
N GLY A 205 -21.80 2.16 16.21
CA GLY A 205 -20.63 1.48 16.77
C GLY A 205 -19.63 0.94 15.72
N LEU A 206 -18.73 0.07 16.15
CA LEU A 206 -17.70 -0.51 15.29
C LEU A 206 -18.30 -1.55 14.33
N ASN A 207 -18.25 -1.28 13.03
CA ASN A 207 -18.65 -2.22 12.00
C ASN A 207 -17.47 -2.48 11.05
N VAL A 208 -16.78 -3.59 11.23
CA VAL A 208 -15.59 -3.98 10.44
C VAL A 208 -15.93 -4.18 8.96
N GLU A 209 -17.12 -4.67 8.63
CA GLU A 209 -17.51 -4.87 7.23
C GLU A 209 -17.82 -3.54 6.52
N LEU A 210 -18.33 -2.56 7.25
CA LEU A 210 -18.48 -1.19 6.73
C LEU A 210 -17.13 -0.54 6.49
N ASP A 211 -16.20 -0.67 7.43
CA ASP A 211 -14.83 -0.17 7.28
C ASP A 211 -14.14 -0.77 6.06
N LYS A 212 -14.21 -2.10 5.90
CA LYS A 212 -13.71 -2.78 4.70
C LYS A 212 -14.39 -2.28 3.41
N ALA A 213 -15.70 -2.01 3.44
CA ALA A 213 -16.42 -1.53 2.27
C ALA A 213 -15.96 -0.14 1.83
N ILE A 214 -15.69 0.75 2.78
CA ILE A 214 -15.13 2.08 2.51
C ILE A 214 -13.76 1.97 1.84
N HIS A 215 -12.85 1.16 2.40
CA HIS A 215 -11.53 0.93 1.81
C HIS A 215 -11.61 0.25 0.44
N LEU A 216 -12.50 -0.73 0.28
CA LEU A 216 -12.67 -1.43 -0.99
C LEU A 216 -13.13 -0.50 -2.13
N ARG A 217 -13.99 0.47 -1.83
CA ARG A 217 -14.37 1.52 -2.78
C ARG A 217 -13.12 2.22 -3.34
N ASP A 218 -12.22 2.59 -2.45
CA ASP A 218 -11.01 3.32 -2.82
C ASP A 218 -10.03 2.41 -3.58
N PHE A 219 -9.88 1.15 -3.18
CA PHE A 219 -9.07 0.17 -3.92
C PHE A 219 -9.58 -0.08 -5.35
N ILE A 220 -10.91 -0.12 -5.58
CA ILE A 220 -11.48 -0.26 -6.92
C ILE A 220 -11.20 0.98 -7.78
N ILE A 221 -11.11 2.17 -7.17
CA ILE A 221 -10.80 3.41 -7.90
C ILE A 221 -9.30 3.46 -8.26
N MET A 222 -8.45 2.95 -7.39
CA MET A 222 -7.00 2.92 -7.60
C MET A 222 -6.56 1.84 -8.60
N GLY A 223 -7.26 0.74 -8.70
CA GLY A 223 -6.99 -0.35 -9.65
C GLY A 223 -7.30 0.05 -11.07
#